data_13cec1f171b3202b500bf07925ddd2b6
#
_entry.id   13cec1f171b3202b500bf07925ddd2b6
#
_cell.length_a   1.000
_cell.length_b   1.000
_cell.length_c   1.000
_cell.angle_alpha   90.00
_cell.angle_beta   90.00
_cell.angle_gamma   90.00
#
_symmetry.space_group_name_H-M   'P 1'
#
loop_
_entity.id
_entity.type
_entity.pdbx_description
1 polymer ?
#
loop_
_entity_poly.entity_id
_entity_poly.type
_entity_poly.pdbx_seq_one_letter_code
_entity_poly.pdbx_strand_id
1 'polypeptide(L)'
;MSNITIIINTPKTKSAGITIMVNQFETVSSAKEKYYKEAGSRINNQWLYDGAVLKDGDNFNNIGIEDKDIIEAHPSSKGGH
;
A
#
# COMPACT_ATOMS: atom_id res chain seq x y z
N MET A 1 14.07 -10.40 11.82
CA MET A 1 13.77 -9.14 11.27
C MET A 1 12.41 -9.15 10.68
N SER A 2 11.70 -8.10 10.95
CA SER A 2 10.31 -8.07 10.55
C SER A 2 10.02 -7.09 9.42
N ASN A 3 11.06 -6.52 8.84
CA ASN A 3 10.84 -5.56 7.76
C ASN A 3 10.70 -6.26 6.43
N ILE A 4 9.78 -5.77 5.64
CA ILE A 4 9.59 -6.28 4.30
C ILE A 4 9.52 -5.10 3.33
N THR A 5 9.79 -5.38 2.08
CA THR A 5 9.68 -4.40 1.01
C THR A 5 8.39 -4.67 0.27
N ILE A 6 7.59 -3.64 0.06
CA ILE A 6 6.38 -3.79 -0.74
C ILE A 6 6.42 -2.79 -1.88
N ILE A 7 5.79 -3.16 -2.98
CA ILE A 7 5.78 -2.36 -4.19
C ILE A 7 4.37 -1.87 -4.42
N ILE A 8 4.19 -0.55 -4.47
CA ILE A 8 2.87 0.05 -4.64
C ILE A 8 2.70 0.49 -6.08
N ASN A 9 1.84 -0.18 -6.80
CA ASN A 9 1.55 0.17 -8.19
C ASN A 9 0.26 0.95 -8.27
N THR A 10 0.22 1.93 -9.15
CA THR A 10 -1.00 2.70 -9.39
C THR A 10 -1.44 2.50 -10.83
N PRO A 11 -2.69 2.79 -11.17
CA PRO A 11 -3.14 2.63 -12.54
C PRO A 11 -2.37 3.45 -13.56
N LYS A 12 -1.75 4.55 -13.11
CA LYS A 12 -1.02 5.39 -14.02
C LYS A 12 0.42 4.99 -14.21
N THR A 13 0.99 4.21 -13.30
CA THR A 13 2.39 3.84 -13.42
C THR A 13 2.41 2.42 -13.96
N LYS A 14 2.71 2.28 -15.20
CA LYS A 14 2.67 0.97 -15.80
C LYS A 14 3.93 0.18 -15.64
N SER A 15 5.03 0.81 -15.51
CA SER A 15 6.29 0.12 -15.50
C SER A 15 6.93 -0.06 -14.17
N ALA A 16 6.69 0.82 -13.26
CA ALA A 16 7.34 0.73 -11.97
C ALA A 16 6.46 1.32 -10.91
N GLY A 17 6.38 0.71 -9.80
CA GLY A 17 5.66 1.26 -8.68
C GLY A 17 6.61 1.98 -7.75
N ILE A 18 6.09 2.41 -6.63
CA ILE A 18 6.90 3.01 -5.59
C ILE A 18 7.18 1.90 -4.57
N THR A 19 8.43 1.72 -4.25
CA THR A 19 8.85 0.70 -3.30
C THR A 19 9.01 1.33 -1.93
N ILE A 20 8.40 0.75 -0.93
CA ILE A 20 8.57 1.22 0.45
C ILE A 20 8.91 0.04 1.34
N MET A 21 9.59 0.32 2.44
CA MET A 21 9.94 -0.69 3.41
C MET A 21 9.05 -0.51 4.62
N VAL A 22 8.43 -1.57 5.09
CA VAL A 22 7.53 -1.51 6.22
C VAL A 22 7.86 -2.65 7.18
N ASN A 23 7.47 -2.49 8.44
CA ASN A 23 7.56 -3.58 9.39
C ASN A 23 6.30 -4.42 9.18
N GLN A 24 6.42 -5.73 9.14
CA GLN A 24 5.27 -6.56 8.85
C GLN A 24 4.18 -6.47 9.90
N PHE A 25 4.47 -5.95 11.07
CA PHE A 25 3.48 -5.77 12.10
C PHE A 25 2.93 -4.34 12.17
N GLU A 26 3.41 -3.43 11.32
CA GLU A 26 2.82 -2.09 11.33
C GLU A 26 1.51 -2.10 10.55
N THR A 27 0.67 -1.09 10.77
CA THR A 27 -0.64 -1.07 10.13
C THR A 27 -0.56 -0.59 8.69
N VAL A 28 -1.58 -0.92 7.93
CA VAL A 28 -1.72 -0.42 6.56
C VAL A 28 -1.73 1.12 6.58
N SER A 29 -2.41 1.71 7.55
CA SER A 29 -2.46 3.16 7.68
C SER A 29 -1.06 3.76 7.84
N SER A 30 -0.23 3.15 8.65
CA SER A 30 1.14 3.61 8.83
C SER A 30 1.93 3.53 7.53
N ALA A 31 1.78 2.43 6.80
CA ALA A 31 2.46 2.25 5.52
C ALA A 31 1.98 3.25 4.48
N LYS A 32 0.68 3.59 4.51
CA LYS A 32 0.16 4.58 3.58
C LYS A 32 0.82 5.93 3.79
N GLU A 33 1.11 6.30 5.04
CA GLU A 33 1.80 7.56 5.30
C GLU A 33 3.20 7.57 4.67
N LYS A 34 3.89 6.45 4.72
CA LYS A 34 5.20 6.35 4.07
C LYS A 34 5.06 6.50 2.56
N TYR A 35 4.04 5.86 2.01
CA TYR A 35 3.78 5.93 0.58
C TYR A 35 3.47 7.38 0.16
N TYR A 36 2.64 8.08 0.94
CA TYR A 36 2.27 9.43 0.59
C TYR A 36 3.49 10.36 0.56
N LYS A 37 4.44 10.14 1.45
CA LYS A 37 5.64 10.94 1.44
C LYS A 37 6.46 10.68 0.18
N GLU A 38 6.53 9.45 -0.24
CA GLU A 38 7.28 9.11 -1.45
C GLU A 38 6.56 9.58 -2.70
N ALA A 39 5.26 9.43 -2.74
CA ALA A 39 4.47 9.77 -3.91
C ALA A 39 4.16 11.26 -4.02
N GLY A 40 4.22 11.97 -2.91
CA GLY A 40 3.89 13.39 -2.90
C GLY A 40 2.40 13.68 -3.00
N SER A 41 1.56 12.69 -2.76
CA SER A 41 0.13 12.86 -2.95
C SER A 41 -0.62 11.80 -2.16
N ARG A 42 -1.83 12.09 -1.75
CA ARG A 42 -2.70 11.14 -1.08
C ARG A 42 -3.82 10.63 -1.97
N ILE A 43 -3.70 10.83 -3.27
CA ILE A 43 -4.77 10.48 -4.19
C ILE A 43 -5.04 8.98 -4.25
N ASN A 44 -4.01 8.16 -4.30
CA ASN A 44 -4.19 6.72 -4.43
C ASN A 44 -4.19 6.08 -3.05
N ASN A 45 -5.31 6.21 -2.35
CA ASN A 45 -5.40 5.78 -0.98
C ASN A 45 -6.22 4.52 -0.73
N GLN A 46 -6.71 3.88 -1.76
CA GLN A 46 -7.38 2.60 -1.62
C GLN A 46 -6.43 1.51 -2.07
N TRP A 47 -5.97 0.71 -1.16
CA TRP A 47 -4.98 -0.33 -1.46
C TRP A 47 -5.65 -1.69 -1.56
N LEU A 48 -5.28 -2.45 -2.59
CA LEU A 48 -5.78 -3.78 -2.80
C LEU A 48 -4.62 -4.76 -2.88
N TYR A 49 -4.80 -5.88 -2.27
CA TYR A 49 -3.83 -6.97 -2.35
C TYR A 49 -4.60 -8.21 -2.77
N ASP A 50 -4.20 -8.80 -3.88
CA ASP A 50 -4.84 -10.00 -4.41
C ASP A 50 -6.35 -9.79 -4.57
N GLY A 51 -6.72 -8.61 -5.00
CA GLY A 51 -8.12 -8.26 -5.27
C GLY A 51 -8.94 -7.84 -4.06
N ALA A 52 -8.36 -7.87 -2.88
CA ALA A 52 -9.09 -7.51 -1.67
C ALA A 52 -8.65 -6.15 -1.15
N VAL A 53 -9.59 -5.32 -0.77
CA VAL A 53 -9.29 -4.00 -0.23
C VAL A 53 -8.72 -4.14 1.17
N LEU A 54 -7.59 -3.51 1.42
CA LEU A 54 -6.93 -3.57 2.73
C LEU A 54 -7.53 -2.54 3.67
N LYS A 55 -7.68 -2.93 4.92
CA LYS A 55 -8.23 -2.04 5.94
C LYS A 55 -7.09 -1.35 6.67
N ASP A 56 -7.29 -0.09 7.00
CA ASP A 56 -6.23 0.71 7.62
C ASP A 56 -5.71 0.13 8.94
N GLY A 57 -6.55 -0.57 9.67
CA GLY A 57 -6.14 -1.14 10.95
C GLY A 57 -5.47 -2.49 10.87
N ASP A 58 -5.44 -3.11 9.69
CA ASP A 58 -4.80 -4.41 9.54
C ASP A 58 -3.29 -4.25 9.45
N ASN A 59 -2.56 -5.28 9.78
CA ASN A 59 -1.13 -5.29 9.58
C ASN A 59 -0.77 -6.31 8.50
N PHE A 60 0.44 -6.18 7.98
CA PHE A 60 0.83 -6.99 6.84
C PHE A 60 1.01 -8.47 7.19
N ASN A 61 1.35 -8.74 8.45
CA ASN A 61 1.48 -10.13 8.87
C ASN A 61 0.12 -10.83 8.84
N ASN A 62 -0.93 -10.16 9.31
CA ASN A 62 -2.27 -10.75 9.30
C ASN A 62 -2.81 -10.91 7.90
N ILE A 63 -2.48 -10.01 7.01
CA ILE A 63 -2.94 -10.09 5.63
C ILE A 63 -2.20 -11.20 4.89
N GLY A 64 -0.99 -11.50 5.30
CA GLY A 64 -0.20 -12.52 4.62
C GLY A 64 0.69 -11.96 3.52
N ILE A 65 0.96 -10.67 3.55
CA ILE A 65 1.84 -10.05 2.56
C ILE A 65 3.28 -10.38 2.88
N GLU A 66 4.03 -10.75 1.86
CA GLU A 66 5.42 -11.12 1.99
C GLU A 66 6.33 -10.12 1.31
N ASP A 67 7.62 -10.27 1.55
CA ASP A 67 8.62 -9.38 0.97
C ASP A 67 8.52 -9.36 -0.55
N LYS A 68 8.56 -8.16 -1.10
CA LYS A 68 8.48 -7.93 -2.54
C LYS A 68 7.12 -8.17 -3.17
N ASP A 69 6.09 -8.34 -2.36
CA ASP A 69 4.74 -8.42 -2.90
C ASP A 69 4.28 -7.07 -3.43
N ILE A 70 3.33 -7.10 -4.33
CA ILE A 70 2.82 -5.90 -4.99
C ILE A 70 1.44 -5.60 -4.46
N ILE A 71 1.21 -4.33 -4.13
CA ILE A 71 -0.09 -3.83 -3.73
C ILE A 71 -0.54 -2.83 -4.77
N GLU A 72 -1.79 -2.89 -5.18
CA GLU A 72 -2.34 -1.92 -6.12
C GLU A 72 -2.98 -0.79 -5.36
N ALA A 73 -2.64 0.43 -5.71
CA ALA A 73 -3.20 1.62 -5.09
C ALA A 73 -4.07 2.36 -6.10
N HIS A 74 -5.29 2.60 -5.74
CA HIS A 74 -6.25 3.26 -6.62
C HIS A 74 -6.83 4.50 -5.95
N PRO A 75 -7.30 5.46 -6.71
CA PRO A 75 -7.98 6.60 -6.12
C PRO A 75 -9.24 6.12 -5.43
N SER A 76 -9.54 6.68 -4.28
CA SER A 76 -10.76 6.33 -3.57
C SER A 76 -11.94 6.94 -4.30
N SER A 77 -12.87 6.12 -4.72
CA SER A 77 -14.00 6.64 -5.45
C SER A 77 -15.03 7.28 -4.56
N LYS A 78 -14.92 7.10 -3.22
CA LYS A 78 -15.86 7.69 -2.43
C LYS A 78 -15.59 9.06 -2.16
N GLY A 79 -14.66 9.50 -2.34
CA GLY A 79 -14.48 10.79 -2.03
C GLY A 79 -15.40 11.67 -2.57
N GLY A 80 -15.71 11.46 -3.24
CA GLY A 80 -16.48 12.35 -3.79
C GLY A 80 -17.40 13.02 -3.10
N HIS A 81 -17.20 12.75 -3.14
CA HIS A 81 -17.88 13.19 -2.97
C HIS A 81 -17.96 13.54 -2.72
#